data_18f492e6ed192d597d8b80895793aba7
#
_entry.id   18f492e6ed192d597d8b80895793aba7
#
_cell.length_a   1.000
_cell.length_b   1.000
_cell.length_c   1.000
_cell.angle_alpha   90.00
_cell.angle_beta   90.00
_cell.angle_gamma   90.00
#
_symmetry.space_group_name_H-M   'P 1'
#
loop_
_entity.id
_entity.type
_entity.pdbx_description
1 polymer ?
#
loop_
_entity_poly.entity_id
_entity_poly.type
_entity_poly.pdbx_seq_one_letter_code
_entity_poly.pdbx_strand_id
1 'polypeptide(L)'
;MESMQTRRQVVTGAVAVAAVAGISSVAGRALATEAAAASYTPGTYSATYPGFGGDVTVTMTFETAAITDVSIDAASETSTIGGTAATQLEQVILDAQTAEVDAIGGATHTSDAVLKAAADCVAQAAGASTELPEVVMQAGTYKASAHGFSVAREVPVTVTVSDKLIQGIRVDQCAETGHILDAAKLIIPRICDSQCTAVDAISGATITSNAIKAAVDKCVTQALEAAGTDPKAIENFHINKPAKAHEGETVEYDVDVVVCGMGGTGCAACTRVAEMQQAAGREVSVLALEKAALYGGTSCATTSLFAVNSQVTADRYNGGEPMYDIDEMKDYIVEATNPSEDKLATWDYELAESGPMVDWLYSHGFYFGQPKPGFWGTQYASQYYYCGYMGEDNLATLHRCFEQMIGDFVGMGGQYLLETSADELIIEDGKVTGVKAHNVYDGTEYIIHAKAVMISEGGFAGDPEKMQTWVQGAQAGDWAVLGMTQNTGNMMASALDAGGRLDGMEGCIAGSVHNIASAKILSGFPINYLEGQEDVWRGDTACWSLNDVPNIMSAARDAIYV
;
A
#
# COMPACT_ATOMS: atom_id res chain seq x y z
N MET A 1 52.81 31.24 -11.52
CA MET A 1 52.83 31.31 -10.07
C MET A 1 51.84 30.28 -9.64
N GLU A 2 52.39 29.25 -9.26
CA GLU A 2 52.00 27.99 -8.61
C GLU A 2 50.57 27.50 -8.65
N SER A 3 50.49 26.43 -9.40
CA SER A 3 49.38 25.47 -9.53
C SER A 3 49.24 24.64 -8.23
N MET A 4 48.05 24.58 -7.67
CA MET A 4 47.64 23.51 -6.75
C MET A 4 46.84 22.46 -7.51
N GLN A 5 47.51 21.37 -7.87
CA GLN A 5 46.87 20.13 -8.26
C GLN A 5 46.42 19.38 -7.00
N THR A 6 45.10 19.21 -6.84
CA THR A 6 44.56 18.26 -5.88
C THR A 6 44.33 16.92 -6.54
N ARG A 7 45.05 15.91 -6.05
CA ARG A 7 44.93 14.51 -6.46
C ARG A 7 43.56 13.96 -6.05
N ARG A 8 42.76 13.56 -7.03
CA ARG A 8 41.66 12.61 -6.79
C ARG A 8 42.24 11.20 -6.69
N GLN A 9 42.15 10.59 -5.52
CA GLN A 9 42.32 9.14 -5.40
C GLN A 9 41.03 8.46 -5.84
N VAL A 10 41.12 7.72 -6.93
CA VAL A 10 40.12 6.78 -7.39
C VAL A 10 40.26 5.54 -6.53
N VAL A 11 39.29 5.26 -5.68
CA VAL A 11 39.17 3.97 -5.01
C VAL A 11 38.24 3.11 -5.86
N THR A 12 38.84 2.27 -6.68
CA THR A 12 38.16 1.16 -7.36
C THR A 12 37.91 0.06 -6.35
N GLY A 13 36.70 0.02 -5.78
CA GLY A 13 36.22 -1.11 -5.00
C GLY A 13 35.48 -2.09 -5.89
N ALA A 14 36.16 -3.14 -6.33
CA ALA A 14 35.50 -4.29 -6.93
C ALA A 14 34.70 -5.02 -5.86
N VAL A 15 33.38 -5.02 -5.98
CA VAL A 15 32.50 -5.90 -5.18
C VAL A 15 32.50 -7.25 -5.87
N ALA A 16 33.35 -8.14 -5.37
CA ALA A 16 33.28 -9.55 -5.70
C ALA A 16 32.07 -10.15 -4.95
N VAL A 17 31.11 -10.70 -5.71
CA VAL A 17 30.11 -11.61 -5.15
C VAL A 17 30.87 -12.89 -4.79
N ALA A 18 31.23 -13.01 -3.52
CA ALA A 18 31.76 -14.25 -2.98
C ALA A 18 30.57 -15.09 -2.50
N ALA A 19 30.35 -16.21 -3.18
CA ALA A 19 29.62 -17.33 -2.60
C ALA A 19 30.38 -17.73 -1.34
N VAL A 20 29.79 -17.52 -0.18
CA VAL A 20 30.39 -17.86 1.11
C VAL A 20 30.13 -19.34 1.36
N ALA A 21 31.01 -20.19 0.87
CA ALA A 21 31.34 -21.44 1.54
C ALA A 21 32.45 -21.10 2.55
N GLY A 22 32.07 -20.61 3.71
CA GLY A 22 33.01 -20.24 4.76
C GLY A 22 33.13 -21.31 5.83
N ILE A 23 33.98 -22.29 5.60
CA ILE A 23 34.51 -23.12 6.68
C ILE A 23 35.55 -22.30 7.43
N SER A 24 35.15 -21.69 8.55
CA SER A 24 36.08 -21.12 9.53
C SER A 24 36.40 -22.19 10.57
N SER A 25 37.54 -22.83 10.42
CA SER A 25 38.15 -23.62 11.49
C SER A 25 38.64 -22.69 12.61
N VAL A 26 37.82 -22.50 13.64
CA VAL A 26 38.30 -22.05 14.95
C VAL A 26 38.47 -23.29 15.80
N ALA A 27 39.72 -23.66 16.03
CA ALA A 27 40.08 -24.64 17.04
C ALA A 27 39.81 -24.08 18.44
N GLY A 28 38.57 -24.21 18.89
CA GLY A 28 38.12 -23.96 20.26
C GLY A 28 37.68 -25.27 20.84
N ARG A 29 38.39 -25.67 21.86
CA ARG A 29 38.28 -26.89 22.69
C ARG A 29 36.79 -27.25 22.90
N ALA A 30 36.34 -28.32 22.24
CA ALA A 30 35.05 -28.94 22.43
C ALA A 30 34.94 -29.44 23.88
N LEU A 31 34.12 -28.76 24.68
CA LEU A 31 33.35 -29.46 25.69
C LEU A 31 32.16 -30.09 24.93
N ALA A 32 32.31 -31.36 24.59
CA ALA A 32 31.20 -32.17 24.14
C ALA A 32 30.24 -32.31 25.34
N THR A 33 29.28 -31.42 25.45
CA THR A 33 27.99 -31.78 26.01
C THR A 33 27.36 -32.66 24.96
N GLU A 34 27.24 -33.96 25.24
CA GLU A 34 26.36 -34.86 24.52
C GLU A 34 24.97 -34.18 24.51
N ALA A 35 24.59 -33.60 23.38
CA ALA A 35 23.19 -33.28 23.12
C ALA A 35 22.48 -34.63 23.21
N ALA A 36 21.59 -34.76 24.18
CA ALA A 36 20.72 -35.94 24.27
C ALA A 36 20.03 -36.01 22.88
N ALA A 37 20.23 -37.13 22.18
CA ALA A 37 19.61 -37.36 20.89
C ALA A 37 18.10 -37.15 21.08
N ALA A 38 17.50 -36.25 20.34
CA ALA A 38 16.06 -36.00 20.40
C ALA A 38 15.37 -37.33 20.10
N SER A 39 14.51 -37.78 21.00
CA SER A 39 13.77 -39.01 20.82
C SER A 39 12.35 -38.65 20.41
N TYR A 40 12.00 -38.95 19.18
CA TYR A 40 10.68 -38.71 18.63
C TYR A 40 9.80 -39.98 18.70
N THR A 41 8.52 -39.79 18.81
CA THR A 41 7.53 -40.83 18.53
C THR A 41 7.41 -40.95 17.01
N PRO A 42 7.75 -42.11 16.40
CA PRO A 42 7.64 -42.28 14.96
C PRO A 42 6.21 -42.04 14.48
N GLY A 43 6.07 -41.26 13.39
CA GLY A 43 4.78 -40.93 12.83
C GLY A 43 4.86 -39.70 11.92
N THR A 44 3.74 -39.38 11.33
CA THR A 44 3.58 -38.13 10.52
C THR A 44 2.71 -37.13 11.29
N TYR A 45 3.21 -35.94 11.43
CA TYR A 45 2.58 -34.83 12.17
C TYR A 45 2.39 -33.65 11.25
N SER A 46 1.31 -32.90 11.46
CA SER A 46 0.98 -31.71 10.66
C SER A 46 0.59 -30.55 11.55
N ALA A 47 0.95 -29.36 11.13
CA ALA A 47 0.51 -28.12 11.73
C ALA A 47 0.30 -27.05 10.65
N THR A 48 -0.59 -26.08 10.92
CA THR A 48 -0.98 -25.02 9.98
C THR A 48 -0.88 -23.67 10.66
N TYR A 49 -0.27 -22.71 9.97
CA TYR A 49 -0.18 -21.30 10.39
C TYR A 49 -0.50 -20.38 9.23
N PRO A 50 -1.08 -19.18 9.53
CA PRO A 50 -1.35 -18.19 8.50
C PRO A 50 -0.04 -17.65 7.94
N GLY A 51 0.12 -17.68 6.61
CA GLY A 51 1.20 -17.06 5.86
C GLY A 51 0.83 -15.65 5.38
N PHE A 52 1.42 -15.24 4.24
CA PHE A 52 1.13 -13.95 3.64
C PHE A 52 -0.13 -13.98 2.75
N GLY A 53 -0.28 -15.03 1.93
CA GLY A 53 -1.38 -15.18 0.98
C GLY A 53 -2.49 -16.12 1.46
N GLY A 54 -2.28 -16.81 2.57
CA GLY A 54 -3.22 -17.76 3.15
C GLY A 54 -2.53 -18.76 4.09
N ASP A 55 -3.24 -19.82 4.45
CA ASP A 55 -2.72 -20.83 5.35
C ASP A 55 -1.56 -21.60 4.71
N VAL A 56 -0.52 -21.83 5.52
CA VAL A 56 0.64 -22.66 5.19
C VAL A 56 0.60 -23.89 6.10
N THR A 57 0.56 -25.07 5.50
CA THR A 57 0.54 -26.33 6.24
C THR A 57 1.88 -27.07 6.08
N VAL A 58 2.52 -27.39 7.19
CA VAL A 58 3.73 -28.22 7.23
C VAL A 58 3.36 -29.62 7.70
N THR A 59 3.81 -30.61 6.97
CA THR A 59 3.69 -32.04 7.33
C THR A 59 5.07 -32.63 7.40
N MET A 60 5.41 -33.21 8.55
CA MET A 60 6.74 -33.81 8.81
C MET A 60 6.60 -35.25 9.26
N THR A 61 7.47 -36.12 8.75
CA THR A 61 7.54 -37.51 9.15
C THR A 61 8.78 -37.75 9.99
N PHE A 62 8.62 -38.46 11.11
CA PHE A 62 9.67 -38.72 12.09
C PHE A 62 9.88 -40.24 12.28
N GLU A 63 11.13 -40.61 12.38
CA GLU A 63 11.58 -41.86 13.02
C GLU A 63 12.10 -41.53 14.43
N THR A 64 12.43 -42.56 15.22
CA THR A 64 12.81 -42.39 16.64
C THR A 64 13.91 -41.35 16.89
N ALA A 65 14.79 -41.10 15.91
CA ALA A 65 15.94 -40.21 16.09
C ALA A 65 16.17 -39.28 14.90
N ALA A 66 15.22 -39.19 13.97
CA ALA A 66 15.41 -38.37 12.75
C ALA A 66 14.09 -37.87 12.19
N ILE A 67 14.16 -36.71 11.53
CA ILE A 67 13.16 -36.19 10.60
C ILE A 67 13.45 -36.87 9.26
N THR A 68 12.49 -37.59 8.70
CA THR A 68 12.68 -38.34 7.45
C THR A 68 12.03 -37.73 6.25
N ASP A 69 11.05 -36.86 6.46
CA ASP A 69 10.38 -36.14 5.38
C ASP A 69 9.80 -34.80 5.88
N VAL A 70 9.81 -33.80 5.02
CA VAL A 70 9.20 -32.48 5.24
C VAL A 70 8.47 -32.09 3.96
N SER A 71 7.20 -31.79 4.06
CA SER A 71 6.35 -31.32 2.96
C SER A 71 5.60 -30.07 3.39
N ILE A 72 5.60 -29.04 2.57
CA ILE A 72 4.98 -27.75 2.87
C ILE A 72 3.94 -27.42 1.80
N ASP A 73 2.69 -27.36 2.20
CA ASP A 73 1.62 -26.84 1.36
C ASP A 73 1.50 -25.32 1.59
N ALA A 74 1.92 -24.56 0.58
CA ALA A 74 1.87 -23.12 0.53
C ALA A 74 1.19 -22.63 -0.77
N ALA A 75 0.16 -23.38 -1.24
CA ALA A 75 -0.51 -23.10 -2.52
C ALA A 75 -1.18 -21.72 -2.58
N SER A 76 -1.59 -21.17 -1.44
CA SER A 76 -2.17 -19.82 -1.33
C SER A 76 -1.13 -18.71 -1.37
N GLU A 77 0.16 -19.05 -1.23
CA GLU A 77 1.25 -18.08 -1.22
C GLU A 77 1.61 -17.62 -2.64
N THR A 78 2.23 -16.44 -2.74
CA THR A 78 2.80 -15.98 -4.00
C THR A 78 3.83 -16.99 -4.51
N SER A 79 3.56 -17.65 -5.62
CA SER A 79 4.36 -18.78 -6.14
C SER A 79 5.86 -18.47 -6.29
N THR A 80 6.20 -17.24 -6.68
CA THR A 80 7.59 -16.79 -6.91
C THR A 80 8.31 -16.31 -5.66
N ILE A 81 7.62 -16.13 -4.55
CA ILE A 81 8.19 -15.64 -3.27
C ILE A 81 7.92 -16.65 -2.17
N GLY A 82 6.69 -16.70 -1.68
CA GLY A 82 6.31 -17.60 -0.59
C GLY A 82 6.41 -19.06 -0.98
N GLY A 83 5.92 -19.43 -2.17
CA GLY A 83 6.04 -20.80 -2.69
C GLY A 83 7.49 -21.24 -2.89
N THR A 84 8.34 -20.35 -3.40
CA THR A 84 9.78 -20.61 -3.54
C THR A 84 10.46 -20.77 -2.17
N ALA A 85 10.11 -19.91 -1.20
CA ALA A 85 10.65 -19.98 0.15
C ALA A 85 10.21 -21.27 0.86
N ALA A 86 8.95 -21.69 0.71
CA ALA A 86 8.44 -22.94 1.24
C ALA A 86 9.26 -24.14 0.73
N THR A 87 9.46 -24.23 -0.60
CA THR A 87 10.28 -25.30 -1.21
C THR A 87 11.73 -25.30 -0.70
N GLN A 88 12.33 -24.13 -0.48
CA GLN A 88 13.68 -24.03 0.09
C GLN A 88 13.71 -24.50 1.55
N LEU A 89 12.71 -24.11 2.34
CA LEU A 89 12.63 -24.47 3.75
C LEU A 89 12.39 -25.98 3.97
N GLU A 90 11.66 -26.67 3.08
CA GLU A 90 11.56 -28.14 3.12
C GLU A 90 12.93 -28.80 3.21
N GLN A 91 13.82 -28.43 2.28
CA GLN A 91 15.16 -29.01 2.23
C GLN A 91 16.03 -28.55 3.39
N VAL A 92 15.96 -27.27 3.77
CA VAL A 92 16.77 -26.70 4.87
C VAL A 92 16.42 -27.35 6.20
N ILE A 93 15.14 -27.53 6.52
CA ILE A 93 14.66 -28.17 7.74
C ILE A 93 15.07 -29.66 7.76
N LEU A 94 14.91 -30.36 6.64
CA LEU A 94 15.27 -31.76 6.51
C LEU A 94 16.78 -31.96 6.69
N ASP A 95 17.62 -31.16 6.08
CA ASP A 95 19.08 -31.23 6.16
C ASP A 95 19.58 -30.84 7.56
N ALA A 96 18.98 -29.82 8.17
CA ALA A 96 19.34 -29.38 9.52
C ALA A 96 18.83 -30.28 10.63
N GLN A 97 17.84 -31.15 10.35
CA GLN A 97 17.18 -32.01 11.34
C GLN A 97 16.56 -31.22 12.52
N THR A 98 16.12 -29.98 12.25
CA THR A 98 15.52 -29.08 13.23
C THR A 98 14.64 -28.04 12.54
N ALA A 99 13.63 -27.52 13.24
CA ALA A 99 12.84 -26.37 12.82
C ALA A 99 13.52 -25.01 13.15
N GLU A 100 14.62 -25.01 13.91
CA GLU A 100 15.38 -23.81 14.26
C GLU A 100 16.36 -23.47 13.15
N VAL A 101 15.84 -22.92 12.05
CA VAL A 101 16.61 -22.46 10.89
C VAL A 101 16.24 -21.00 10.55
N ASP A 102 17.09 -20.34 9.78
CA ASP A 102 16.87 -18.94 9.40
C ASP A 102 15.71 -18.80 8.41
N ALA A 103 14.94 -17.73 8.55
CA ALA A 103 13.90 -17.37 7.59
C ALA A 103 14.50 -16.98 6.23
N ILE A 104 13.80 -17.24 5.15
CA ILE A 104 14.21 -16.89 3.79
C ILE A 104 13.98 -15.39 3.57
N GLY A 105 15.06 -14.67 3.26
CA GLY A 105 15.02 -13.23 2.99
C GLY A 105 14.03 -12.87 1.88
N GLY A 106 13.18 -11.88 2.12
CA GLY A 106 12.15 -11.44 1.19
C GLY A 106 10.82 -12.21 1.26
N ALA A 107 10.74 -13.31 2.03
CA ALA A 107 9.52 -14.09 2.27
C ALA A 107 9.29 -14.33 3.78
N THR A 108 9.51 -13.31 4.60
CA THR A 108 9.53 -13.44 6.06
C THR A 108 8.21 -13.98 6.63
N HIS A 109 7.06 -13.48 6.18
CA HIS A 109 5.77 -13.95 6.68
C HIS A 109 5.51 -15.43 6.38
N THR A 110 5.77 -15.87 5.15
CA THR A 110 5.65 -17.28 4.77
C THR A 110 6.66 -18.14 5.54
N SER A 111 7.91 -17.66 5.68
CA SER A 111 8.95 -18.37 6.43
C SER A 111 8.58 -18.52 7.90
N ASP A 112 8.07 -17.48 8.54
CA ASP A 112 7.63 -17.51 9.94
C ASP A 112 6.50 -18.53 10.15
N ALA A 113 5.53 -18.57 9.21
CA ALA A 113 4.45 -19.56 9.24
C ALA A 113 5.00 -21.00 9.13
N VAL A 114 5.91 -21.24 8.17
CA VAL A 114 6.56 -22.53 7.98
C VAL A 114 7.34 -22.96 9.23
N LEU A 115 8.16 -22.08 9.79
CA LEU A 115 9.01 -22.39 10.94
C LEU A 115 8.19 -22.66 12.21
N LYS A 116 7.11 -21.92 12.43
CA LYS A 116 6.18 -22.18 13.53
C LYS A 116 5.47 -23.53 13.36
N ALA A 117 4.97 -23.83 12.17
CA ALA A 117 4.32 -25.10 11.89
C ALA A 117 5.31 -26.29 12.03
N ALA A 118 6.53 -26.15 11.54
CA ALA A 118 7.57 -27.16 11.68
C ALA A 118 7.95 -27.38 13.15
N ALA A 119 8.08 -26.32 13.95
CA ALA A 119 8.35 -26.41 15.38
C ALA A 119 7.23 -27.18 16.12
N ASP A 120 5.98 -26.97 15.74
CA ASP A 120 4.84 -27.70 16.30
C ASP A 120 4.87 -29.19 15.90
N CYS A 121 5.23 -29.52 14.66
CA CYS A 121 5.40 -30.91 14.25
C CYS A 121 6.51 -31.60 15.08
N VAL A 122 7.63 -30.93 15.31
CA VAL A 122 8.72 -31.40 16.17
C VAL A 122 8.23 -31.60 17.62
N ALA A 123 7.48 -30.66 18.15
CA ALA A 123 6.93 -30.72 19.50
C ALA A 123 5.95 -31.89 19.66
N GLN A 124 5.06 -32.11 18.69
CA GLN A 124 4.13 -33.26 18.65
C GLN A 124 4.89 -34.57 18.64
N ALA A 125 5.91 -34.71 17.78
CA ALA A 125 6.73 -35.92 17.69
C ALA A 125 7.53 -36.16 18.98
N ALA A 126 7.92 -35.11 19.69
CA ALA A 126 8.57 -35.19 21.00
C ALA A 126 7.59 -35.52 22.15
N GLY A 127 6.28 -35.62 21.86
CA GLY A 127 5.25 -35.85 22.87
C GLY A 127 4.92 -34.61 23.71
N ALA A 128 5.34 -33.42 23.26
CA ALA A 128 4.95 -32.20 23.89
C ALA A 128 3.49 -31.85 23.52
N SER A 129 2.77 -31.22 24.44
CA SER A 129 1.45 -30.67 24.12
C SER A 129 1.63 -29.48 23.19
N THR A 130 0.87 -29.48 22.08
CA THR A 130 0.74 -28.32 21.20
C THR A 130 -0.38 -27.40 21.65
N GLU A 131 -1.11 -27.74 22.72
CA GLU A 131 -2.06 -26.83 23.31
C GLU A 131 -1.32 -25.62 23.86
N LEU A 132 -1.76 -24.43 23.43
CA LEU A 132 -1.23 -23.19 23.97
C LEU A 132 -1.55 -23.06 25.44
N PRO A 133 -0.62 -22.53 26.25
CA PRO A 133 -0.88 -22.28 27.67
C PRO A 133 -2.09 -21.36 27.84
N GLU A 134 -2.84 -21.55 28.94
CA GLU A 134 -3.94 -20.66 29.29
C GLU A 134 -3.41 -19.23 29.47
N VAL A 135 -4.13 -18.26 28.93
CA VAL A 135 -3.82 -16.84 29.12
C VAL A 135 -4.14 -16.44 30.56
N VAL A 136 -3.11 -16.09 31.31
CA VAL A 136 -3.24 -15.47 32.63
C VAL A 136 -2.31 -14.27 32.67
N MET A 137 -2.87 -13.06 32.73
CA MET A 137 -2.15 -11.81 32.79
C MET A 137 -2.28 -11.19 34.19
N GLN A 138 -1.26 -10.47 34.62
CA GLN A 138 -1.41 -9.59 35.77
C GLN A 138 -2.24 -8.36 35.33
N ALA A 139 -3.48 -8.26 35.82
CA ALA A 139 -4.34 -7.13 35.51
C ALA A 139 -3.65 -5.79 35.82
N GLY A 140 -3.71 -4.83 34.90
CA GLY A 140 -3.04 -3.56 35.05
C GLY A 140 -2.90 -2.78 33.75
N THR A 141 -2.04 -1.78 33.79
CA THR A 141 -1.73 -0.93 32.64
C THR A 141 -0.23 -1.00 32.33
N TYR A 142 0.09 -1.36 31.10
CA TYR A 142 1.43 -1.59 30.60
C TYR A 142 1.77 -0.60 29.50
N LYS A 143 3.06 -0.29 29.36
CA LYS A 143 3.54 0.65 28.33
C LYS A 143 4.69 0.02 27.56
N ALA A 144 4.63 0.19 26.25
CA ALA A 144 5.71 -0.19 25.35
C ALA A 144 5.74 0.74 24.15
N SER A 145 6.75 0.60 23.31
CA SER A 145 6.84 1.33 22.05
C SER A 145 7.44 0.45 20.95
N ALA A 146 7.19 0.82 19.70
CA ALA A 146 7.78 0.21 18.54
C ALA A 146 8.04 1.24 17.43
N HIS A 147 8.94 0.90 16.49
CA HIS A 147 9.29 1.78 15.39
C HIS A 147 8.11 1.89 14.40
N GLY A 148 7.66 3.13 14.20
CA GLY A 148 6.68 3.50 13.19
C GLY A 148 7.34 4.05 11.93
N PHE A 149 6.61 4.87 11.19
CA PHE A 149 7.11 5.53 9.99
C PHE A 149 8.11 6.64 10.33
N SER A 150 7.87 7.36 11.41
CA SER A 150 8.79 8.42 11.86
C SER A 150 10.07 7.83 12.42
N VAL A 151 11.20 8.21 11.84
CA VAL A 151 12.54 7.85 12.37
C VAL A 151 12.91 8.61 13.65
N ALA A 152 12.17 9.69 13.97
CA ALA A 152 12.50 10.56 15.10
C ALA A 152 12.14 9.95 16.45
N ARG A 153 11.06 9.18 16.54
CA ARG A 153 10.55 8.57 17.76
C ARG A 153 9.76 7.31 17.45
N GLU A 154 9.80 6.35 18.37
CA GLU A 154 8.90 5.20 18.36
C GLU A 154 7.46 5.62 18.65
N VAL A 155 6.51 4.77 18.28
CA VAL A 155 5.08 4.90 18.59
C VAL A 155 4.83 4.32 19.98
N PRO A 156 4.60 5.16 21.00
CA PRO A 156 4.35 4.70 22.37
C PRO A 156 2.90 4.30 22.53
N VAL A 157 2.66 3.14 23.13
CA VAL A 157 1.34 2.58 23.38
C VAL A 157 1.18 2.25 24.85
N THR A 158 0.00 2.54 25.37
CA THR A 158 -0.45 2.16 26.71
C THR A 158 -1.61 1.19 26.58
N VAL A 159 -1.47 -0.01 27.14
CA VAL A 159 -2.48 -1.09 27.09
C VAL A 159 -2.98 -1.38 28.49
N THR A 160 -4.30 -1.43 28.67
CA THR A 160 -4.94 -1.89 29.89
C THR A 160 -5.44 -3.31 29.67
N VAL A 161 -5.09 -4.24 30.56
CA VAL A 161 -5.51 -5.64 30.51
C VAL A 161 -6.21 -6.08 31.78
N SER A 162 -7.13 -7.03 31.64
CA SER A 162 -7.61 -7.87 32.76
C SER A 162 -6.68 -9.08 32.92
N ASP A 163 -7.12 -10.06 33.68
CA ASP A 163 -6.44 -11.35 33.81
C ASP A 163 -6.45 -12.19 32.52
N LYS A 164 -7.33 -11.90 31.55
CA LYS A 164 -7.48 -12.69 30.32
C LYS A 164 -7.62 -11.87 29.04
N LEU A 165 -7.99 -10.59 29.13
CA LEU A 165 -8.39 -9.77 27.97
C LEU A 165 -7.65 -8.44 27.89
N ILE A 166 -7.40 -7.99 26.66
CA ILE A 166 -7.05 -6.61 26.37
C ILE A 166 -8.34 -5.78 26.51
N GLN A 167 -8.35 -4.85 27.47
CA GLN A 167 -9.52 -4.01 27.77
C GLN A 167 -9.48 -2.67 27.05
N GLY A 168 -8.31 -2.18 26.71
CA GLY A 168 -8.16 -0.92 26.00
C GLY A 168 -6.72 -0.64 25.60
N ILE A 169 -6.60 0.06 24.49
CA ILE A 169 -5.34 0.47 23.89
C ILE A 169 -5.39 1.98 23.65
N ARG A 170 -4.34 2.66 24.02
CA ARG A 170 -4.17 4.08 23.73
C ARG A 170 -2.80 4.33 23.15
N VAL A 171 -2.74 5.03 22.02
CA VAL A 171 -1.50 5.57 21.47
C VAL A 171 -1.21 6.91 22.16
N ASP A 172 -0.07 7.02 22.77
CA ASP A 172 0.38 8.26 23.41
C ASP A 172 0.96 9.21 22.35
N GLN A 173 1.32 10.44 22.75
CA GLN A 173 1.84 11.43 21.81
C GLN A 173 3.14 10.94 21.15
N CYS A 174 3.18 10.95 19.83
CA CYS A 174 4.31 10.53 19.01
C CYS A 174 4.60 11.51 17.86
N ALA A 175 5.59 11.20 17.04
CA ALA A 175 6.01 12.02 15.92
C ALA A 175 5.45 11.57 14.57
N GLU A 176 4.49 10.64 14.59
CA GLU A 176 3.79 10.18 13.39
C GLU A 176 2.95 11.30 12.76
N THR A 177 2.76 11.25 11.46
CA THR A 177 1.92 12.21 10.73
C THR A 177 0.47 12.10 11.19
N GLY A 178 -0.17 13.20 11.59
CA GLY A 178 -1.42 13.23 12.33
C GLY A 178 -2.53 12.37 11.74
N HIS A 179 -2.94 12.61 10.49
CA HIS A 179 -4.02 11.86 9.83
C HIS A 179 -3.65 10.40 9.51
N ILE A 180 -2.36 10.09 9.25
CA ILE A 180 -1.89 8.71 9.09
C ILE A 180 -1.94 7.98 10.44
N LEU A 181 -1.61 8.67 11.53
CA LEU A 181 -1.76 8.13 12.88
C LEU A 181 -3.23 7.89 13.21
N ASP A 182 -4.13 8.80 12.82
CA ASP A 182 -5.57 8.63 13.08
C ASP A 182 -6.14 7.44 12.30
N ALA A 183 -5.73 7.25 11.04
CA ALA A 183 -6.04 6.03 10.31
C ALA A 183 -5.43 4.78 10.98
N ALA A 184 -4.15 4.81 11.35
CA ALA A 184 -3.49 3.68 12.02
C ALA A 184 -4.22 3.25 13.30
N LYS A 185 -4.84 4.18 14.03
CA LYS A 185 -5.64 3.90 15.23
C LYS A 185 -6.89 3.06 14.98
N LEU A 186 -7.37 2.94 13.72
CA LEU A 186 -8.45 2.02 13.37
C LEU A 186 -8.09 0.55 13.66
N ILE A 187 -6.80 0.23 13.82
CA ILE A 187 -6.35 -1.09 14.26
C ILE A 187 -6.77 -1.41 15.70
N ILE A 188 -7.00 -0.39 16.54
CA ILE A 188 -7.28 -0.55 17.99
C ILE A 188 -8.59 -1.32 18.24
N PRO A 189 -9.76 -0.91 17.70
CA PRO A 189 -10.97 -1.70 17.86
C PRO A 189 -10.81 -3.12 17.29
N ARG A 190 -10.11 -3.30 16.17
CA ARG A 190 -9.87 -4.61 15.57
C ARG A 190 -9.14 -5.55 16.53
N ILE A 191 -8.09 -5.06 17.20
CA ILE A 191 -7.34 -5.83 18.21
C ILE A 191 -8.21 -6.12 19.43
N CYS A 192 -8.94 -5.13 19.95
CA CYS A 192 -9.77 -5.28 21.14
C CYS A 192 -10.95 -6.25 20.92
N ASP A 193 -11.61 -6.18 19.76
CA ASP A 193 -12.76 -7.01 19.44
C ASP A 193 -12.38 -8.46 19.17
N SER A 194 -11.29 -8.68 18.42
CA SER A 194 -10.78 -10.02 18.11
C SER A 194 -9.91 -10.61 19.21
N GLN A 195 -9.42 -9.79 20.15
CA GLN A 195 -8.37 -10.18 21.10
C GLN A 195 -7.17 -10.80 20.38
N CYS A 196 -6.73 -10.14 19.31
CA CYS A 196 -5.69 -10.63 18.41
C CYS A 196 -4.88 -9.48 17.85
N THR A 197 -3.56 -9.60 17.84
CA THR A 197 -2.63 -8.64 17.21
C THR A 197 -2.22 -9.05 15.80
N ALA A 198 -2.59 -10.26 15.35
CA ALA A 198 -2.38 -10.71 13.97
C ALA A 198 -3.43 -10.19 12.98
N VAL A 199 -4.28 -9.22 13.39
CA VAL A 199 -5.21 -8.54 12.48
C VAL A 199 -4.47 -7.80 11.38
N ASP A 200 -5.12 -7.62 10.22
CA ASP A 200 -4.53 -6.91 9.09
C ASP A 200 -4.15 -5.47 9.45
N ALA A 201 -3.04 -5.05 8.89
CA ALA A 201 -2.59 -3.66 9.01
C ALA A 201 -3.54 -2.72 8.25
N ILE A 202 -3.61 -1.47 8.68
CA ILE A 202 -4.46 -0.46 8.05
C ILE A 202 -3.80 0.01 6.75
N SER A 203 -4.50 -0.16 5.64
CA SER A 203 -4.05 0.28 4.32
C SER A 203 -3.76 1.80 4.31
N GLY A 204 -2.63 2.18 3.74
CA GLY A 204 -2.15 3.58 3.75
C GLY A 204 -1.43 4.00 5.04
N ALA A 205 -1.65 3.27 6.16
CA ALA A 205 -0.99 3.50 7.44
C ALA A 205 -0.28 2.24 7.96
N THR A 206 0.18 1.37 7.07
CA THR A 206 0.68 0.02 7.37
C THR A 206 1.82 0.01 8.37
N ILE A 207 2.82 0.89 8.19
CA ILE A 207 4.01 0.92 9.07
C ILE A 207 3.60 1.34 10.48
N THR A 208 2.80 2.40 10.61
CA THR A 208 2.36 2.92 11.92
C THR A 208 1.39 1.95 12.61
N SER A 209 0.46 1.31 11.88
CA SER A 209 -0.44 0.31 12.48
C SER A 209 0.29 -0.96 12.91
N ASN A 210 1.31 -1.42 12.17
CA ASN A 210 2.17 -2.51 12.60
C ASN A 210 3.01 -2.14 13.84
N ALA A 211 3.45 -0.88 13.96
CA ALA A 211 4.11 -0.42 15.19
C ALA A 211 3.16 -0.47 16.39
N ILE A 212 1.88 -0.09 16.22
CA ILE A 212 0.87 -0.22 17.29
C ILE A 212 0.73 -1.69 17.68
N LYS A 213 0.56 -2.63 16.72
CA LYS A 213 0.47 -4.08 16.98
C LYS A 213 1.68 -4.58 17.79
N ALA A 214 2.88 -4.29 17.32
CA ALA A 214 4.11 -4.71 17.97
C ALA A 214 4.28 -4.13 19.39
N ALA A 215 3.82 -2.90 19.63
CA ALA A 215 3.84 -2.30 20.96
C ALA A 215 2.78 -2.96 21.88
N VAL A 216 1.61 -3.34 21.34
CA VAL A 216 0.59 -4.07 22.09
C VAL A 216 1.12 -5.45 22.50
N ASP A 217 1.77 -6.20 21.60
CA ASP A 217 2.39 -7.49 21.90
C ASP A 217 3.40 -7.38 23.06
N LYS A 218 4.25 -6.36 23.03
CA LYS A 218 5.19 -6.11 24.14
C LYS A 218 4.46 -5.85 25.46
N CYS A 219 3.34 -5.12 25.45
CA CYS A 219 2.56 -4.86 26.67
C CYS A 219 1.90 -6.14 27.19
N VAL A 220 1.33 -6.96 26.30
CA VAL A 220 0.70 -8.24 26.67
C VAL A 220 1.77 -9.20 27.22
N THR A 221 2.94 -9.27 26.58
CA THR A 221 4.08 -10.07 27.09
C THR A 221 4.48 -9.64 28.49
N GLN A 222 4.61 -8.33 28.76
CA GLN A 222 4.89 -7.83 30.12
C GLN A 222 3.81 -8.28 31.14
N ALA A 223 2.55 -8.30 30.74
CA ALA A 223 1.44 -8.70 31.62
C ALA A 223 1.45 -10.21 31.90
N LEU A 224 1.80 -11.04 30.92
CA LEU A 224 1.99 -12.49 31.07
C LEU A 224 3.18 -12.80 31.96
N GLU A 225 4.32 -12.15 31.73
CA GLU A 225 5.53 -12.29 32.57
C GLU A 225 5.26 -11.88 34.03
N ALA A 226 4.56 -10.79 34.24
CA ALA A 226 4.21 -10.33 35.58
C ALA A 226 3.29 -11.30 36.34
N ALA A 227 2.49 -12.10 35.63
CA ALA A 227 1.67 -13.17 36.20
C ALA A 227 2.45 -14.49 36.37
N GLY A 228 3.67 -14.60 35.83
CA GLY A 228 4.45 -15.84 35.82
C GLY A 228 3.91 -16.88 34.84
N THR A 229 3.17 -16.45 33.83
CA THR A 229 2.60 -17.31 32.80
C THR A 229 3.68 -17.71 31.79
N ASP A 230 3.55 -18.93 31.21
CA ASP A 230 4.45 -19.38 30.14
C ASP A 230 4.45 -18.37 28.99
N PRO A 231 5.61 -17.89 28.52
CA PRO A 231 5.71 -16.94 27.43
C PRO A 231 4.98 -17.35 26.15
N LYS A 232 4.84 -18.67 25.88
CA LYS A 232 4.05 -19.16 24.75
C LYS A 232 2.58 -18.76 24.78
N ALA A 233 2.05 -18.33 25.93
CA ALA A 233 0.68 -17.86 26.02
C ALA A 233 0.40 -16.62 25.14
N ILE A 234 1.44 -15.88 24.72
CA ILE A 234 1.30 -14.75 23.77
C ILE A 234 0.73 -15.23 22.42
N GLU A 235 1.02 -16.45 21.99
CA GLU A 235 0.54 -16.99 20.73
C GLU A 235 -1.00 -17.06 20.65
N ASN A 236 -1.72 -17.07 21.79
CA ASN A 236 -3.17 -16.95 21.79
C ASN A 236 -3.68 -15.63 21.20
N PHE A 237 -2.84 -14.59 21.24
CA PHE A 237 -3.11 -13.28 20.65
C PHE A 237 -2.61 -13.15 19.21
N HIS A 238 -1.91 -14.18 18.68
CA HIS A 238 -1.44 -14.21 17.30
C HIS A 238 -2.30 -15.12 16.40
N ILE A 239 -3.32 -15.79 16.95
CA ILE A 239 -4.27 -16.57 16.18
C ILE A 239 -5.20 -15.59 15.47
N ASN A 240 -5.09 -15.50 14.15
CA ASN A 240 -5.97 -14.66 13.36
C ASN A 240 -7.42 -15.13 13.52
N LYS A 241 -8.28 -14.20 13.85
CA LYS A 241 -9.72 -14.44 13.93
C LYS A 241 -10.38 -13.58 12.88
N PRO A 242 -11.36 -14.12 12.14
CA PRO A 242 -12.10 -13.29 11.18
C PRO A 242 -12.68 -12.07 11.88
N ALA A 243 -12.72 -10.95 11.17
CA ALA A 243 -13.43 -9.76 11.64
C ALA A 243 -14.86 -10.14 12.00
N LYS A 244 -15.39 -9.53 13.06
CA LYS A 244 -16.79 -9.72 13.41
C LYS A 244 -17.61 -9.09 12.29
N ALA A 245 -18.33 -9.91 11.54
CA ALA A 245 -19.22 -9.44 10.50
C ALA A 245 -20.31 -8.54 11.09
N HIS A 246 -20.67 -7.51 10.34
CA HIS A 246 -21.83 -6.68 10.68
C HIS A 246 -23.11 -7.54 10.66
N GLU A 247 -23.86 -7.55 11.74
CA GLU A 247 -25.14 -8.28 11.89
C GLU A 247 -26.36 -7.34 11.76
N GLY A 248 -26.15 -6.11 11.27
CA GLY A 248 -27.17 -5.09 11.15
C GLY A 248 -27.94 -5.16 9.82
N GLU A 249 -28.96 -4.31 9.74
CA GLU A 249 -29.66 -4.05 8.48
C GLU A 249 -28.78 -3.21 7.54
N THR A 250 -29.06 -3.30 6.23
CA THR A 250 -28.45 -2.42 5.22
C THR A 250 -28.65 -0.94 5.59
N VAL A 251 -27.61 -0.15 5.49
CA VAL A 251 -27.65 1.29 5.79
C VAL A 251 -27.99 2.06 4.52
N GLU A 252 -29.02 2.89 4.57
CA GLU A 252 -29.48 3.68 3.44
C GLU A 252 -29.10 5.16 3.59
N TYR A 253 -28.72 5.78 2.47
CA TYR A 253 -28.46 7.21 2.34
C TYR A 253 -29.25 7.80 1.18
N ASP A 254 -29.74 9.02 1.36
CA ASP A 254 -30.35 9.85 0.32
C ASP A 254 -29.52 11.13 0.16
N VAL A 255 -28.87 11.32 -0.99
CA VAL A 255 -28.01 12.49 -1.24
C VAL A 255 -28.23 13.08 -2.63
N ASP A 256 -27.80 14.30 -2.84
CA ASP A 256 -27.80 14.88 -4.18
C ASP A 256 -26.70 14.28 -5.06
N VAL A 257 -25.51 14.09 -4.48
CA VAL A 257 -24.34 13.57 -5.19
C VAL A 257 -23.61 12.55 -4.34
N VAL A 258 -23.30 11.39 -4.92
CA VAL A 258 -22.34 10.44 -4.35
C VAL A 258 -21.06 10.45 -5.19
N VAL A 259 -19.91 10.50 -4.51
CA VAL A 259 -18.58 10.47 -5.11
C VAL A 259 -17.90 9.16 -4.74
N CYS A 260 -17.59 8.32 -5.73
CA CYS A 260 -16.99 7.00 -5.55
C CYS A 260 -15.48 7.08 -5.75
N GLY A 261 -14.71 6.96 -4.66
CA GLY A 261 -13.28 7.15 -4.58
C GLY A 261 -12.88 8.56 -4.15
N MET A 262 -12.03 8.65 -3.13
CA MET A 262 -11.51 9.92 -2.60
C MET A 262 -10.00 10.04 -2.88
N GLY A 263 -9.57 9.73 -4.10
CA GLY A 263 -8.30 10.16 -4.66
C GLY A 263 -8.29 11.67 -4.94
N GLY A 264 -7.28 12.18 -5.65
CA GLY A 264 -7.21 13.62 -5.98
C GLY A 264 -8.47 14.15 -6.66
N THR A 265 -8.99 13.39 -7.64
CA THR A 265 -10.21 13.76 -8.36
C THR A 265 -11.44 13.78 -7.45
N GLY A 266 -11.62 12.75 -6.64
CA GLY A 266 -12.79 12.65 -5.76
C GLY A 266 -12.79 13.70 -4.64
N CYS A 267 -11.63 13.94 -4.02
CA CYS A 267 -11.49 14.98 -3.02
C CYS A 267 -11.81 16.37 -3.60
N ALA A 268 -11.29 16.66 -4.81
CA ALA A 268 -11.59 17.91 -5.49
C ALA A 268 -13.08 18.02 -5.86
N ALA A 269 -13.66 16.93 -6.39
CA ALA A 269 -15.06 16.91 -6.81
C ALA A 269 -16.03 17.11 -5.66
N CYS A 270 -15.91 16.37 -4.57
CA CYS A 270 -16.82 16.49 -3.42
C CYS A 270 -16.73 17.88 -2.80
N THR A 271 -15.51 18.45 -2.68
CA THR A 271 -15.31 19.81 -2.17
C THR A 271 -15.94 20.85 -3.11
N ARG A 272 -15.68 20.73 -4.43
CA ARG A 272 -16.21 21.68 -5.40
C ARG A 272 -17.73 21.64 -5.51
N VAL A 273 -18.35 20.46 -5.46
CA VAL A 273 -19.81 20.31 -5.44
C VAL A 273 -20.40 20.97 -4.19
N ALA A 274 -19.79 20.76 -3.02
CA ALA A 274 -20.22 21.38 -1.77
C ALA A 274 -20.16 22.92 -1.85
N GLU A 275 -19.07 23.49 -2.38
CA GLU A 275 -18.96 24.93 -2.63
C GLU A 275 -20.07 25.46 -3.56
N MET A 276 -20.33 24.73 -4.64
CA MET A 276 -21.38 25.12 -5.60
C MET A 276 -22.77 25.08 -4.98
N GLN A 277 -23.07 24.08 -4.15
CA GLN A 277 -24.34 23.99 -3.42
C GLN A 277 -24.49 25.14 -2.43
N GLN A 278 -23.44 25.45 -1.67
CA GLN A 278 -23.46 26.62 -0.76
C GLN A 278 -23.60 27.95 -1.52
N ALA A 279 -22.86 28.14 -2.61
CA ALA A 279 -22.96 29.36 -3.42
C ALA A 279 -24.37 29.54 -4.03
N ALA A 280 -25.06 28.42 -4.29
CA ALA A 280 -26.46 28.42 -4.73
C ALA A 280 -27.47 28.59 -3.56
N GLY A 281 -27.02 28.77 -2.32
CA GLY A 281 -27.87 28.88 -1.14
C GLY A 281 -28.58 27.57 -0.77
N ARG A 282 -28.01 26.43 -1.17
CA ARG A 282 -28.55 25.08 -0.89
C ARG A 282 -27.81 24.44 0.28
N GLU A 283 -28.48 23.54 0.97
CA GLU A 283 -27.82 22.63 1.90
C GLU A 283 -26.88 21.70 1.14
N VAL A 284 -25.72 21.40 1.72
CA VAL A 284 -24.75 20.47 1.14
C VAL A 284 -25.27 19.06 1.34
N SER A 285 -25.44 18.34 0.23
CA SER A 285 -25.95 16.97 0.19
C SER A 285 -25.01 16.13 -0.71
N VAL A 286 -23.83 15.85 -0.16
CA VAL A 286 -22.74 15.11 -0.84
C VAL A 286 -22.19 14.05 0.11
N LEU A 287 -22.15 12.81 -0.35
CA LEU A 287 -21.48 11.70 0.31
C LEU A 287 -20.32 11.20 -0.55
N ALA A 288 -19.13 11.14 0.01
CA ALA A 288 -17.96 10.57 -0.64
C ALA A 288 -17.58 9.21 -0.03
N LEU A 289 -17.19 8.27 -0.86
CA LEU A 289 -16.80 6.90 -0.47
C LEU A 289 -15.34 6.68 -0.77
N GLU A 290 -14.61 6.07 0.15
CA GLU A 290 -13.21 5.67 -0.04
C GLU A 290 -13.01 4.24 0.45
N LYS A 291 -12.47 3.38 -0.43
CA LYS A 291 -12.20 1.97 -0.13
C LYS A 291 -11.06 1.79 0.85
N ALA A 292 -10.08 2.71 0.85
CA ALA A 292 -8.99 2.72 1.81
C ALA A 292 -9.42 3.36 3.15
N ALA A 293 -8.58 3.18 4.16
CA ALA A 293 -8.71 3.85 5.45
C ALA A 293 -8.24 5.33 5.42
N LEU A 294 -7.76 5.80 4.27
CA LEU A 294 -7.25 7.15 4.02
C LEU A 294 -7.73 7.66 2.67
N TYR A 295 -8.10 8.93 2.61
CA TYR A 295 -8.33 9.65 1.36
C TYR A 295 -7.01 10.18 0.75
N GLY A 296 -7.08 10.70 -0.47
CA GLY A 296 -5.97 11.24 -1.25
C GLY A 296 -5.43 10.28 -2.31
N GLY A 297 -5.59 8.97 -2.11
CA GLY A 297 -5.27 7.92 -3.09
C GLY A 297 -3.84 8.03 -3.66
N THR A 298 -3.64 7.61 -4.89
CA THR A 298 -2.37 7.70 -5.61
C THR A 298 -1.88 9.14 -5.75
N SER A 299 -2.79 10.13 -5.73
CA SER A 299 -2.42 11.55 -5.83
C SER A 299 -1.56 12.02 -4.66
N CYS A 300 -1.63 11.39 -3.49
CA CYS A 300 -0.72 11.68 -2.38
C CYS A 300 0.73 11.24 -2.65
N ALA A 301 0.94 10.28 -3.54
CA ALA A 301 2.26 9.78 -3.91
C ALA A 301 2.82 10.43 -5.19
N THR A 302 2.06 11.33 -5.84
CA THR A 302 2.53 12.01 -7.05
C THR A 302 3.60 13.05 -6.71
N THR A 303 4.47 13.33 -7.70
CA THR A 303 5.53 14.33 -7.58
C THR A 303 5.19 15.63 -8.30
N SER A 304 4.18 15.59 -9.16
CA SER A 304 3.87 16.73 -10.05
C SER A 304 2.43 16.68 -10.53
N LEU A 305 1.97 17.83 -10.96
CA LEU A 305 0.66 18.07 -11.55
C LEU A 305 0.87 18.82 -12.87
N PHE A 306 0.20 18.41 -13.93
CA PHE A 306 0.16 19.20 -15.16
C PHE A 306 -0.83 20.36 -15.01
N ALA A 307 -0.37 21.58 -15.28
CA ALA A 307 -1.22 22.74 -15.35
C ALA A 307 -0.55 23.89 -16.11
N VAL A 308 -1.35 24.77 -16.70
CA VAL A 308 -0.92 25.84 -17.57
C VAL A 308 -1.40 27.19 -17.04
N ASN A 309 -0.47 28.11 -16.85
CA ASN A 309 -0.76 29.51 -16.55
C ASN A 309 -1.64 29.78 -15.31
N SER A 310 -1.37 29.05 -14.20
CA SER A 310 -1.91 29.46 -12.90
C SER A 310 -1.48 30.89 -12.58
N GLN A 311 -2.41 31.77 -12.24
CA GLN A 311 -2.12 33.15 -11.91
C GLN A 311 -1.28 33.28 -10.65
N VAL A 312 -1.57 32.49 -9.62
CA VAL A 312 -0.77 32.45 -8.37
C VAL A 312 0.67 32.06 -8.66
N THR A 313 0.90 31.11 -9.58
CA THR A 313 2.24 30.71 -9.99
C THR A 313 2.93 31.78 -10.83
N ALA A 314 2.21 32.41 -11.75
CA ALA A 314 2.72 33.52 -12.57
C ALA A 314 3.14 34.70 -11.68
N ASP A 315 2.34 35.09 -10.71
CA ASP A 315 2.65 36.17 -9.76
C ASP A 315 3.92 35.86 -8.94
N ARG A 316 4.09 34.60 -8.54
CA ARG A 316 5.25 34.21 -7.72
C ARG A 316 6.55 34.12 -8.50
N TYR A 317 6.51 33.62 -9.73
CA TYR A 317 7.70 33.17 -10.45
C TYR A 317 7.94 33.85 -11.80
N ASN A 318 6.95 34.58 -12.33
CA ASN A 318 7.04 35.20 -13.66
C ASN A 318 6.54 36.66 -13.70
N GLY A 319 6.51 37.34 -12.57
CA GLY A 319 6.12 38.75 -12.51
C GLY A 319 4.65 39.04 -12.86
N GLY A 320 3.78 38.03 -12.79
CA GLY A 320 2.35 38.13 -13.10
C GLY A 320 2.00 37.86 -14.57
N GLU A 321 3.00 37.65 -15.42
CA GLU A 321 2.77 37.34 -16.84
C GLU A 321 2.58 35.82 -17.04
N PRO A 322 1.79 35.38 -18.03
CA PRO A 322 1.66 34.00 -18.39
C PRO A 322 3.02 33.35 -18.62
N MET A 323 3.18 32.09 -18.15
CA MET A 323 4.45 31.39 -18.30
C MET A 323 4.60 30.72 -19.68
N TYR A 324 3.49 30.44 -20.34
CA TYR A 324 3.44 29.68 -21.59
C TYR A 324 2.41 30.28 -22.54
N ASP A 325 2.73 30.22 -23.83
CA ASP A 325 1.81 30.50 -24.91
C ASP A 325 0.93 29.26 -25.17
N ILE A 326 -0.38 29.39 -25.01
CA ILE A 326 -1.34 28.30 -25.16
C ILE A 326 -1.43 27.83 -26.62
N ASP A 327 -1.33 28.77 -27.58
CA ASP A 327 -1.43 28.45 -29.00
C ASP A 327 -0.19 27.62 -29.45
N GLU A 328 1.03 28.02 -29.00
CA GLU A 328 2.24 27.23 -29.26
C GLU A 328 2.16 25.82 -28.64
N MET A 329 1.57 25.70 -27.46
CA MET A 329 1.38 24.42 -26.81
C MET A 329 0.40 23.54 -27.56
N LYS A 330 -0.70 24.11 -28.01
CA LYS A 330 -1.69 23.40 -28.81
C LYS A 330 -1.10 22.91 -30.12
N ASP A 331 -0.33 23.76 -30.83
CA ASP A 331 0.37 23.39 -32.04
C ASP A 331 1.34 22.22 -31.80
N TYR A 332 2.08 22.27 -30.71
CA TYR A 332 2.97 21.15 -30.31
C TYR A 332 2.19 19.86 -30.01
N ILE A 333 1.07 19.93 -29.27
CA ILE A 333 0.24 18.76 -28.96
C ILE A 333 -0.30 18.15 -30.25
N VAL A 334 -0.78 18.97 -31.19
CA VAL A 334 -1.29 18.53 -32.48
C VAL A 334 -0.17 17.84 -33.29
N GLU A 335 1.02 18.45 -33.37
CA GLU A 335 2.16 17.88 -34.08
C GLU A 335 2.63 16.56 -33.46
N ALA A 336 2.72 16.52 -32.12
CA ALA A 336 3.29 15.37 -31.39
C ALA A 336 2.34 14.18 -31.29
N THR A 337 1.01 14.39 -31.28
CA THR A 337 0.04 13.32 -30.99
C THR A 337 -0.97 13.08 -32.10
N ASN A 338 -1.10 14.00 -33.07
CA ASN A 338 -2.11 13.94 -34.12
C ASN A 338 -3.52 13.52 -33.56
N PRO A 339 -4.05 14.28 -32.60
CA PRO A 339 -5.23 13.86 -31.85
C PRO A 339 -6.48 13.91 -32.72
N SER A 340 -7.47 13.05 -32.38
CA SER A 340 -8.82 13.19 -32.94
C SER A 340 -9.47 14.51 -32.51
N GLU A 341 -10.52 14.93 -33.18
CA GLU A 341 -11.25 16.17 -32.86
C GLU A 341 -11.76 16.16 -31.40
N ASP A 342 -12.29 15.05 -30.92
CA ASP A 342 -12.76 14.90 -29.55
C ASP A 342 -11.61 15.04 -28.53
N LYS A 343 -10.46 14.43 -28.81
CA LYS A 343 -9.27 14.54 -27.95
C LYS A 343 -8.69 15.93 -27.96
N LEU A 344 -8.72 16.60 -29.09
CA LEU A 344 -8.28 17.99 -29.19
C LEU A 344 -9.18 18.93 -28.37
N ALA A 345 -10.49 18.69 -28.37
CA ALA A 345 -11.41 19.46 -27.52
C ALA A 345 -11.14 19.25 -26.01
N THR A 346 -10.75 18.02 -25.62
CA THR A 346 -10.31 17.74 -24.24
C THR A 346 -9.05 18.51 -23.88
N TRP A 347 -8.06 18.53 -24.78
CA TRP A 347 -6.85 19.33 -24.60
C TRP A 347 -7.13 20.84 -24.50
N ASP A 348 -8.03 21.36 -25.34
CA ASP A 348 -8.43 22.77 -25.29
C ASP A 348 -9.01 23.12 -23.92
N TYR A 349 -9.85 22.23 -23.36
CA TYR A 349 -10.40 22.38 -22.03
C TYR A 349 -9.31 22.33 -20.94
N GLU A 350 -8.42 21.35 -21.01
CA GLU A 350 -7.34 21.17 -20.03
C GLU A 350 -6.36 22.35 -20.03
N LEU A 351 -5.99 22.84 -21.20
CA LEU A 351 -5.13 24.02 -21.34
C LEU A 351 -5.77 25.28 -20.76
N ALA A 352 -7.09 25.41 -20.88
CA ALA A 352 -7.82 26.56 -20.37
C ALA A 352 -8.06 26.53 -18.86
N GLU A 353 -8.38 25.33 -18.32
CA GLU A 353 -8.90 25.20 -16.95
C GLU A 353 -7.85 24.73 -15.94
N SER A 354 -6.73 24.16 -16.37
CA SER A 354 -5.73 23.61 -15.45
C SER A 354 -5.03 24.68 -14.60
N GLY A 355 -4.78 25.86 -15.14
CA GLY A 355 -4.25 27.00 -14.38
C GLY A 355 -5.21 27.46 -13.27
N PRO A 356 -6.46 27.82 -13.62
CA PRO A 356 -7.50 28.12 -12.63
C PRO A 356 -7.72 27.02 -11.59
N MET A 357 -7.60 25.74 -11.97
CA MET A 357 -7.68 24.61 -11.04
C MET A 357 -6.53 24.67 -10.01
N VAL A 358 -5.30 24.95 -10.42
CA VAL A 358 -4.18 25.14 -9.50
C VAL A 358 -4.41 26.32 -8.56
N ASP A 359 -4.95 27.43 -9.06
CA ASP A 359 -5.28 28.60 -8.23
C ASP A 359 -6.34 28.25 -7.18
N TRP A 360 -7.34 27.44 -7.55
CA TRP A 360 -8.32 26.91 -6.61
C TRP A 360 -7.70 25.96 -5.57
N LEU A 361 -6.77 25.07 -5.96
CA LEU A 361 -6.03 24.21 -5.03
C LEU A 361 -5.22 25.03 -4.01
N TYR A 362 -4.62 26.14 -4.40
CA TYR A 362 -3.95 27.05 -3.46
C TYR A 362 -4.92 27.59 -2.39
N SER A 363 -6.19 27.84 -2.74
CA SER A 363 -7.19 28.32 -1.78
C SER A 363 -7.55 27.24 -0.73
N HIS A 364 -7.28 25.96 -1.01
CA HIS A 364 -7.46 24.82 -0.12
C HIS A 364 -6.16 24.31 0.52
N GLY A 365 -5.14 25.18 0.60
CA GLY A 365 -3.92 24.89 1.32
C GLY A 365 -2.87 24.09 0.55
N PHE A 366 -3.09 23.80 -0.73
CA PHE A 366 -2.04 23.24 -1.58
C PHE A 366 -0.96 24.26 -1.88
N TYR A 367 0.26 23.81 -1.99
CA TYR A 367 1.40 24.64 -2.33
C TYR A 367 2.21 23.97 -3.44
N PHE A 368 2.52 24.76 -4.48
CA PHE A 368 3.30 24.30 -5.63
C PHE A 368 4.61 25.08 -5.73
N GLY A 369 5.68 24.36 -6.05
CA GLY A 369 6.97 24.96 -6.31
C GLY A 369 7.04 25.62 -7.68
N GLN A 370 8.19 26.21 -7.99
CA GLN A 370 8.43 26.79 -9.31
C GLN A 370 8.35 25.72 -10.38
N PRO A 371 7.56 25.94 -11.46
CA PRO A 371 7.56 25.03 -12.61
C PRO A 371 8.96 24.83 -13.17
N LYS A 372 9.31 23.62 -13.51
CA LYS A 372 10.65 23.29 -14.05
C LYS A 372 10.57 22.99 -15.53
N PRO A 373 11.25 23.78 -16.38
CA PRO A 373 11.37 23.48 -17.79
C PRO A 373 12.18 22.19 -18.04
N GLY A 374 11.83 21.45 -19.08
CA GLY A 374 12.65 20.36 -19.58
C GLY A 374 12.56 19.05 -18.82
N PHE A 375 11.56 18.84 -17.97
CA PHE A 375 11.30 17.54 -17.39
C PHE A 375 10.93 16.56 -18.51
N TRP A 376 11.52 15.36 -18.52
CA TRP A 376 11.38 14.34 -19.58
C TRP A 376 11.89 14.74 -20.99
N GLY A 377 12.79 15.72 -21.08
CA GLY A 377 13.51 16.04 -22.31
C GLY A 377 12.71 16.78 -23.37
N THR A 378 11.50 17.25 -23.08
CA THR A 378 10.72 18.11 -23.97
C THR A 378 10.67 19.54 -23.46
N GLN A 379 10.67 20.54 -24.36
CA GLN A 379 10.55 21.94 -23.96
C GLN A 379 9.23 22.26 -23.26
N TYR A 380 8.20 21.45 -23.44
CA TYR A 380 6.86 21.62 -22.88
C TYR A 380 6.52 20.65 -21.74
N ALA A 381 7.30 19.62 -21.50
CA ALA A 381 7.19 18.80 -20.28
C ALA A 381 7.53 19.60 -19.00
N SER A 382 7.86 20.87 -19.20
CA SER A 382 8.18 21.85 -18.18
C SER A 382 7.01 22.36 -17.35
N GLN A 383 5.82 21.89 -17.58
CA GLN A 383 4.60 22.43 -17.00
C GLN A 383 4.09 21.67 -15.80
N TYR A 384 4.92 20.79 -15.28
CA TYR A 384 4.63 20.08 -14.05
C TYR A 384 4.89 21.00 -12.85
N TYR A 385 3.85 21.24 -12.09
CA TYR A 385 3.96 21.87 -10.79
C TYR A 385 4.30 20.78 -9.77
N TYR A 386 5.34 21.00 -8.99
CA TYR A 386 5.67 20.08 -7.90
C TYR A 386 4.89 20.49 -6.65
N CYS A 387 4.08 19.59 -6.16
CA CYS A 387 3.42 19.74 -4.89
C CYS A 387 4.42 19.36 -3.78
N GLY A 388 5.00 20.36 -3.15
CA GLY A 388 6.04 20.18 -2.16
C GLY A 388 7.42 19.83 -2.78
N TYR A 389 8.37 19.55 -1.90
CA TYR A 389 9.71 19.15 -2.29
C TYR A 389 9.76 17.62 -2.45
N MET A 390 10.45 17.10 -3.46
CA MET A 390 10.79 15.68 -3.57
C MET A 390 11.80 15.32 -2.47
N GLY A 391 11.36 15.20 -1.26
CA GLY A 391 12.13 14.86 -0.08
C GLY A 391 11.30 13.99 0.85
N GLU A 392 11.87 13.67 1.99
CA GLU A 392 11.26 12.83 3.00
C GLU A 392 9.85 13.29 3.45
N ASP A 393 9.52 14.57 3.23
CA ASP A 393 8.26 15.19 3.65
C ASP A 393 7.18 15.29 2.56
N ASN A 394 7.44 14.90 1.32
CA ASN A 394 6.49 15.15 0.22
C ASN A 394 5.15 14.45 0.45
N LEU A 395 5.17 13.17 0.78
CA LEU A 395 3.98 12.38 1.08
C LEU A 395 3.17 13.00 2.23
N ALA A 396 3.85 13.36 3.31
CA ALA A 396 3.23 13.99 4.48
C ALA A 396 2.65 15.37 4.14
N THR A 397 3.31 16.13 3.28
CA THR A 397 2.85 17.45 2.83
C THR A 397 1.58 17.34 2.00
N LEU A 398 1.54 16.43 1.03
CA LEU A 398 0.36 16.18 0.20
C LEU A 398 -0.83 15.70 1.03
N HIS A 399 -0.61 14.79 1.95
CA HIS A 399 -1.66 14.34 2.86
C HIS A 399 -2.24 15.50 3.69
N ARG A 400 -1.42 16.42 4.18
CA ARG A 400 -1.92 17.62 4.88
C ARG A 400 -2.74 18.54 4.00
N CYS A 401 -2.37 18.69 2.72
CA CYS A 401 -3.16 19.45 1.77
C CYS A 401 -4.55 18.81 1.56
N PHE A 402 -4.60 17.49 1.39
CA PHE A 402 -5.88 16.80 1.29
C PHE A 402 -6.68 16.85 2.61
N GLU A 403 -6.02 16.76 3.77
CA GLU A 403 -6.65 16.94 5.09
C GLU A 403 -7.31 18.31 5.20
N GLN A 404 -6.65 19.39 4.77
CA GLN A 404 -7.21 20.72 4.73
C GLN A 404 -8.43 20.77 3.80
N MET A 405 -8.31 20.29 2.57
CA MET A 405 -9.40 20.28 1.59
C MET A 405 -10.63 19.49 2.09
N ILE A 406 -10.41 18.31 2.65
CA ILE A 406 -11.51 17.51 3.20
C ILE A 406 -12.06 18.12 4.49
N GLY A 407 -11.22 18.78 5.29
CA GLY A 407 -11.68 19.61 6.41
C GLY A 407 -12.63 20.73 5.98
N ASP A 408 -12.33 21.41 4.88
CA ASP A 408 -13.21 22.42 4.28
C ASP A 408 -14.52 21.79 3.80
N PHE A 409 -14.45 20.65 3.11
CA PHE A 409 -15.63 19.89 2.66
C PHE A 409 -16.57 19.52 3.80
N VAL A 410 -16.01 18.94 4.87
CA VAL A 410 -16.79 18.58 6.08
C VAL A 410 -17.32 19.83 6.80
N GLY A 411 -16.52 20.90 6.84
CA GLY A 411 -16.94 22.18 7.40
C GLY A 411 -18.13 22.82 6.66
N MET A 412 -18.31 22.49 5.40
CA MET A 412 -19.48 22.90 4.59
C MET A 412 -20.71 21.99 4.82
N GLY A 413 -20.57 20.86 5.49
CA GLY A 413 -21.65 19.88 5.74
C GLY A 413 -21.55 18.61 4.89
N GLY A 414 -20.47 18.44 4.12
CA GLY A 414 -20.22 17.23 3.37
C GLY A 414 -19.92 16.01 4.28
N GLN A 415 -20.21 14.82 3.80
CA GLN A 415 -20.00 13.57 4.52
C GLN A 415 -19.13 12.61 3.72
N TYR A 416 -18.38 11.75 4.41
CA TYR A 416 -17.63 10.68 3.75
C TYR A 416 -17.61 9.40 4.59
N LEU A 417 -17.39 8.27 3.91
CA LEU A 417 -17.18 6.95 4.52
C LEU A 417 -15.84 6.41 4.02
N LEU A 418 -14.96 6.08 4.96
CA LEU A 418 -13.70 5.36 4.69
C LEU A 418 -13.93 3.85 4.82
N GLU A 419 -12.97 3.06 4.34
CA GLU A 419 -13.07 1.59 4.28
C GLU A 419 -14.37 1.12 3.60
N THR A 420 -14.87 1.91 2.64
CA THR A 420 -16.15 1.66 1.98
C THR A 420 -15.94 1.60 0.46
N SER A 421 -16.07 0.39 -0.07
CA SER A 421 -15.98 0.11 -1.51
C SER A 421 -17.30 0.45 -2.18
N ALA A 422 -17.27 1.28 -3.22
CA ALA A 422 -18.37 1.38 -4.17
C ALA A 422 -18.30 0.17 -5.11
N ASP A 423 -19.40 -0.55 -5.28
CA ASP A 423 -19.41 -1.83 -5.96
C ASP A 423 -20.14 -1.80 -7.31
N GLU A 424 -21.35 -1.25 -7.35
CA GLU A 424 -22.16 -1.18 -8.55
C GLU A 424 -23.10 0.02 -8.58
N LEU A 425 -23.45 0.44 -9.79
CA LEU A 425 -24.48 1.46 -10.01
C LEU A 425 -25.88 0.87 -9.80
N ILE A 426 -26.75 1.64 -9.16
CA ILE A 426 -28.18 1.35 -9.12
C ILE A 426 -28.81 1.99 -10.36
N ILE A 427 -29.47 1.16 -11.19
CA ILE A 427 -30.08 1.62 -12.43
C ILE A 427 -31.57 1.29 -12.41
N GLU A 428 -32.39 2.33 -12.52
CA GLU A 428 -33.85 2.22 -12.57
C GLU A 428 -34.37 2.92 -13.83
N ASP A 429 -35.18 2.24 -14.61
CA ASP A 429 -35.73 2.75 -15.87
C ASP A 429 -34.65 3.33 -16.82
N GLY A 430 -33.46 2.71 -16.85
CA GLY A 430 -32.32 3.13 -17.69
C GLY A 430 -31.61 4.40 -17.21
N LYS A 431 -31.83 4.80 -15.97
CA LYS A 431 -31.14 5.93 -15.32
C LYS A 431 -30.36 5.46 -14.10
N VAL A 432 -29.20 6.02 -13.91
CA VAL A 432 -28.44 5.85 -12.67
C VAL A 432 -29.15 6.61 -11.55
N THR A 433 -29.53 5.90 -10.48
CA THR A 433 -30.25 6.44 -9.32
C THR A 433 -29.46 6.31 -8.01
N GLY A 434 -28.26 5.72 -8.06
CA GLY A 434 -27.44 5.56 -6.87
C GLY A 434 -26.32 4.54 -7.03
N VAL A 435 -25.80 4.11 -5.89
CA VAL A 435 -24.68 3.18 -5.77
C VAL A 435 -24.94 2.18 -4.66
N LYS A 436 -24.57 0.91 -4.86
CA LYS A 436 -24.37 -0.06 -3.78
C LYS A 436 -22.91 -0.05 -3.35
N ALA A 437 -22.68 -0.16 -2.06
CA ALA A 437 -21.36 -0.16 -1.48
C ALA A 437 -21.31 -1.10 -0.27
N HIS A 438 -20.11 -1.49 0.15
CA HIS A 438 -19.92 -2.23 1.40
C HIS A 438 -18.69 -1.73 2.17
N ASN A 439 -18.71 -1.87 3.48
CA ASN A 439 -17.52 -1.70 4.30
C ASN A 439 -16.60 -2.90 4.11
N VAL A 440 -15.35 -2.66 3.73
CA VAL A 440 -14.39 -3.73 3.41
C VAL A 440 -13.87 -4.48 4.63
N TYR A 441 -14.12 -3.96 5.84
CA TYR A 441 -13.67 -4.58 7.08
C TYR A 441 -14.77 -5.46 7.73
N ASP A 442 -15.96 -4.93 7.94
CA ASP A 442 -17.02 -5.63 8.66
C ASP A 442 -18.18 -6.09 7.76
N GLY A 443 -18.16 -5.73 6.48
CA GLY A 443 -19.17 -6.13 5.50
C GLY A 443 -20.49 -5.38 5.61
N THR A 444 -20.54 -4.25 6.35
CA THR A 444 -21.75 -3.41 6.36
C THR A 444 -22.15 -3.04 4.94
N GLU A 445 -23.37 -3.35 4.54
CA GLU A 445 -23.90 -3.01 3.23
C GLU A 445 -24.54 -1.63 3.22
N TYR A 446 -24.32 -0.88 2.14
CA TYR A 446 -24.88 0.46 1.94
C TYR A 446 -25.67 0.52 0.62
N ILE A 447 -26.83 1.15 0.68
CA ILE A 447 -27.59 1.60 -0.50
C ILE A 447 -27.62 3.12 -0.47
N ILE A 448 -27.02 3.75 -1.49
CA ILE A 448 -26.93 5.19 -1.58
C ILE A 448 -27.75 5.67 -2.75
N HIS A 449 -28.92 6.26 -2.49
CA HIS A 449 -29.74 6.92 -3.47
C HIS A 449 -29.16 8.30 -3.78
N ALA A 450 -28.92 8.59 -5.07
CA ALA A 450 -28.31 9.84 -5.48
C ALA A 450 -28.90 10.35 -6.80
N LYS A 451 -28.97 11.69 -6.92
CA LYS A 451 -29.37 12.33 -8.18
C LYS A 451 -28.25 12.32 -9.23
N ALA A 452 -27.00 12.25 -8.76
CA ALA A 452 -25.82 12.11 -9.60
C ALA A 452 -24.75 11.25 -8.92
N VAL A 453 -24.07 10.44 -9.71
CA VAL A 453 -22.95 9.61 -9.28
C VAL A 453 -21.69 10.08 -10.00
N MET A 454 -20.64 10.34 -9.25
CA MET A 454 -19.32 10.59 -9.81
C MET A 454 -18.41 9.40 -9.54
N ILE A 455 -17.84 8.82 -10.60
CA ILE A 455 -16.87 7.73 -10.52
C ILE A 455 -15.48 8.36 -10.57
N SER A 456 -14.73 8.23 -9.48
CA SER A 456 -13.38 8.76 -9.29
C SER A 456 -12.47 7.78 -8.55
N GLU A 457 -12.70 6.49 -8.76
CA GLU A 457 -12.00 5.38 -8.09
C GLU A 457 -10.55 5.17 -8.57
N GLY A 458 -10.07 5.98 -9.52
CA GLY A 458 -8.77 5.82 -10.17
C GLY A 458 -8.83 4.77 -11.27
N GLY A 459 -7.77 3.97 -11.40
CA GLY A 459 -7.67 2.96 -12.43
C GLY A 459 -8.07 1.57 -11.97
N PHE A 460 -7.61 0.58 -12.73
CA PHE A 460 -7.88 -0.85 -12.50
C PHE A 460 -6.61 -1.71 -12.46
N ALA A 461 -5.45 -1.08 -12.32
CA ALA A 461 -4.16 -1.76 -12.36
C ALA A 461 -3.96 -2.80 -11.24
N GLY A 462 -4.75 -2.70 -10.15
CA GLY A 462 -4.79 -3.68 -9.07
C GLY A 462 -5.57 -4.95 -9.38
N ASP A 463 -6.28 -5.00 -10.52
CA ASP A 463 -7.03 -6.17 -10.97
C ASP A 463 -6.34 -6.83 -12.18
N PRO A 464 -5.66 -7.98 -11.99
CA PRO A 464 -4.93 -8.63 -13.08
C PRO A 464 -5.82 -9.10 -14.24
N GLU A 465 -7.08 -9.45 -13.97
CA GLU A 465 -8.02 -9.93 -14.99
C GLU A 465 -8.46 -8.77 -15.90
N LYS A 466 -8.85 -7.63 -15.29
CA LYS A 466 -9.18 -6.42 -16.05
C LYS A 466 -7.99 -5.92 -16.86
N MET A 467 -6.79 -5.96 -16.29
CA MET A 467 -5.57 -5.59 -16.98
C MET A 467 -5.36 -6.46 -18.24
N GLN A 468 -5.51 -7.77 -18.13
CA GLN A 468 -5.38 -8.68 -19.28
C GLN A 468 -6.49 -8.50 -20.32
N THR A 469 -7.70 -8.18 -19.86
CA THR A 469 -8.89 -8.08 -20.72
C THR A 469 -8.98 -6.74 -21.42
N TRP A 470 -8.66 -5.65 -20.71
CA TRP A 470 -8.91 -4.28 -21.20
C TRP A 470 -7.67 -3.62 -21.79
N VAL A 471 -6.46 -4.05 -21.43
CA VAL A 471 -5.21 -3.47 -21.93
C VAL A 471 -4.60 -4.37 -22.99
N GLN A 472 -4.41 -3.82 -24.20
CA GLN A 472 -3.86 -4.57 -25.31
C GLN A 472 -2.42 -5.02 -25.03
N GLY A 473 -2.17 -6.33 -25.16
CA GLY A 473 -0.84 -6.93 -24.99
C GLY A 473 -0.45 -7.22 -23.56
N ALA A 474 -1.33 -6.95 -22.60
CA ALA A 474 -1.09 -7.29 -21.21
C ALA A 474 -1.13 -8.80 -20.97
N GLN A 475 -0.14 -9.34 -20.25
CA GLN A 475 -0.12 -10.74 -19.83
C GLN A 475 0.03 -10.85 -18.31
N ALA A 476 -0.56 -11.87 -17.72
CA ALA A 476 -0.47 -12.08 -16.27
C ALA A 476 1.00 -12.20 -15.83
N GLY A 477 1.37 -11.42 -14.83
CA GLY A 477 2.70 -11.47 -14.22
C GLY A 477 3.74 -10.53 -14.83
N ASP A 478 3.41 -9.81 -15.91
CA ASP A 478 4.37 -8.92 -16.59
C ASP A 478 4.52 -7.56 -15.91
N TRP A 479 3.72 -7.27 -14.90
CA TRP A 479 3.74 -5.97 -14.21
C TRP A 479 3.64 -6.05 -12.70
N ALA A 480 4.16 -5.01 -12.08
CA ALA A 480 3.90 -4.67 -10.69
C ALA A 480 3.21 -3.32 -10.64
N VAL A 481 2.15 -3.22 -9.85
CA VAL A 481 1.45 -1.96 -9.63
C VAL A 481 2.33 -1.05 -8.79
N LEU A 482 2.64 0.14 -9.31
CA LEU A 482 3.37 1.18 -8.57
C LEU A 482 2.44 2.05 -7.73
N GLY A 483 1.14 2.01 -8.00
CA GLY A 483 0.13 2.79 -7.31
C GLY A 483 -0.55 2.00 -6.19
N MET A 484 -1.77 2.38 -5.93
CA MET A 484 -2.62 1.72 -4.94
C MET A 484 -3.16 0.41 -5.50
N THR A 485 -2.79 -0.71 -4.90
CA THR A 485 -3.23 -2.05 -5.32
C THR A 485 -4.73 -2.27 -5.18
N GLN A 486 -5.41 -1.45 -4.40
CA GLN A 486 -6.87 -1.44 -4.27
C GLN A 486 -7.61 -0.81 -5.46
N ASN A 487 -6.92 -0.21 -6.41
CA ASN A 487 -7.51 0.31 -7.65
C ASN A 487 -7.91 -0.86 -8.56
N THR A 488 -9.12 -1.37 -8.36
CA THR A 488 -9.62 -2.59 -9.02
C THR A 488 -10.68 -2.32 -10.11
N GLY A 489 -11.08 -1.06 -10.31
CA GLY A 489 -11.98 -0.66 -11.39
C GLY A 489 -13.39 -1.25 -11.29
N ASN A 490 -13.96 -1.37 -10.10
CA ASN A 490 -15.30 -1.94 -9.90
C ASN A 490 -16.37 -1.06 -10.54
N MET A 491 -16.33 0.23 -10.29
CA MET A 491 -17.28 1.18 -10.85
C MET A 491 -17.10 1.38 -12.36
N MET A 492 -15.86 1.25 -12.87
CA MET A 492 -15.63 1.22 -14.33
C MET A 492 -16.33 0.02 -14.97
N ALA A 493 -16.22 -1.17 -14.35
CA ALA A 493 -16.94 -2.36 -14.83
C ALA A 493 -18.45 -2.13 -14.78
N SER A 494 -18.98 -1.61 -13.69
CA SER A 494 -20.40 -1.30 -13.55
C SER A 494 -20.88 -0.25 -14.57
N ALA A 495 -20.03 0.74 -14.90
CA ALA A 495 -20.34 1.71 -15.94
C ALA A 495 -20.39 1.09 -17.34
N LEU A 496 -19.53 0.08 -17.62
CA LEU A 496 -19.59 -0.70 -18.86
C LEU A 496 -20.89 -1.49 -18.97
N ASP A 497 -21.29 -2.15 -17.88
CA ASP A 497 -22.56 -2.89 -17.82
C ASP A 497 -23.77 -1.96 -18.00
N ALA A 498 -23.66 -0.71 -17.61
CA ALA A 498 -24.64 0.34 -17.84
C ALA A 498 -24.67 0.89 -19.29
N GLY A 499 -23.81 0.37 -20.17
CA GLY A 499 -23.72 0.78 -21.57
C GLY A 499 -22.62 1.81 -21.85
N GLY A 500 -21.72 2.04 -20.90
CA GLY A 500 -20.48 2.80 -21.10
C GLY A 500 -19.54 2.11 -22.08
N ARG A 501 -18.49 2.80 -22.49
CA ARG A 501 -17.43 2.24 -23.32
C ARG A 501 -16.07 2.63 -22.79
N LEU A 502 -15.07 1.77 -22.98
CA LEU A 502 -13.68 2.09 -22.74
C LEU A 502 -13.13 2.92 -23.90
N ASP A 503 -12.26 3.86 -23.58
CA ASP A 503 -11.50 4.65 -24.54
C ASP A 503 -10.04 4.74 -24.06
N GLY A 504 -9.09 4.84 -25.00
CA GLY A 504 -7.67 4.97 -24.67
C GLY A 504 -7.00 3.71 -24.09
N MET A 505 -7.51 2.52 -24.40
CA MET A 505 -7.00 1.24 -23.89
C MET A 505 -5.88 0.62 -24.75
N GLU A 506 -5.33 1.38 -25.69
CA GLU A 506 -4.26 0.91 -26.59
C GLU A 506 -2.92 0.75 -25.90
N GLY A 507 -2.77 1.25 -24.70
CA GLY A 507 -1.52 1.17 -23.93
C GLY A 507 -1.70 1.53 -22.47
N CYS A 508 -0.63 1.37 -21.72
CA CYS A 508 -0.54 1.82 -20.34
C CYS A 508 0.71 2.69 -20.16
N ILE A 509 0.68 3.60 -19.19
CA ILE A 509 1.89 4.28 -18.76
C ILE A 509 2.66 3.30 -17.89
N ALA A 510 3.75 2.76 -18.44
CA ALA A 510 4.75 2.13 -17.61
C ALA A 510 5.58 3.26 -16.98
N GLY A 511 5.43 3.50 -15.71
CA GLY A 511 6.46 4.16 -14.92
C GLY A 511 7.77 3.38 -15.08
N SER A 512 8.84 3.78 -14.49
CA SER A 512 10.13 3.10 -14.59
C SER A 512 9.99 1.58 -14.54
N VAL A 513 10.58 0.89 -15.52
CA VAL A 513 10.57 -0.58 -15.56
C VAL A 513 11.56 -1.08 -14.51
N HIS A 514 11.08 -1.71 -13.47
CA HIS A 514 11.89 -2.32 -12.43
C HIS A 514 11.88 -3.84 -12.57
N ASN A 515 12.98 -4.48 -12.22
CA ASN A 515 12.94 -5.91 -11.95
C ASN A 515 11.81 -6.17 -10.95
N ILE A 516 10.93 -7.14 -11.23
CA ILE A 516 9.75 -7.45 -10.43
C ILE A 516 10.11 -7.64 -8.94
N ALA A 517 11.26 -8.23 -8.64
CA ALA A 517 11.75 -8.39 -7.27
C ALA A 517 12.05 -7.02 -6.61
N SER A 518 12.67 -6.09 -7.35
CA SER A 518 12.94 -4.74 -6.86
C SER A 518 11.68 -3.91 -6.70
N ALA A 519 10.72 -4.02 -7.62
CA ALA A 519 9.44 -3.33 -7.55
C ALA A 519 8.63 -3.75 -6.31
N LYS A 520 8.67 -5.02 -5.92
CA LYS A 520 8.01 -5.52 -4.70
C LYS A 520 8.65 -5.01 -3.40
N ILE A 521 9.95 -4.77 -3.39
CA ILE A 521 10.66 -4.20 -2.24
C ILE A 521 10.39 -2.69 -2.12
N LEU A 522 10.20 -2.04 -3.25
CA LEU A 522 10.06 -0.59 -3.36
C LEU A 522 8.60 -0.12 -3.52
N SER A 523 7.61 -1.04 -3.47
CA SER A 523 6.19 -0.69 -3.53
C SER A 523 5.84 0.20 -2.35
N GLY A 524 5.63 1.48 -2.63
CA GLY A 524 5.36 2.53 -1.64
C GLY A 524 6.34 3.71 -1.65
N PHE A 525 7.40 3.64 -2.45
CA PHE A 525 8.31 4.77 -2.62
C PHE A 525 8.31 5.25 -4.07
N PRO A 526 8.25 6.58 -4.32
CA PRO A 526 8.62 7.11 -5.62
C PRO A 526 10.08 6.71 -5.86
N ILE A 527 10.30 5.88 -6.86
CA ILE A 527 11.63 5.40 -7.16
C ILE A 527 12.41 6.54 -7.77
N ASN A 528 13.22 7.19 -6.97
CA ASN A 528 14.24 8.06 -7.47
C ASN A 528 15.29 7.21 -8.19
N TYR A 529 15.56 7.54 -9.42
CA TYR A 529 16.67 7.03 -10.20
C TYR A 529 17.92 6.95 -9.34
N LEU A 530 18.45 5.77 -9.13
CA LEU A 530 19.81 5.58 -8.70
C LEU A 530 20.67 5.69 -9.97
N GLU A 531 21.38 6.81 -10.12
CA GLU A 531 22.38 6.99 -11.17
C GLU A 531 23.33 5.77 -11.18
N GLY A 532 23.49 5.15 -12.34
CA GLY A 532 24.38 4.01 -12.54
C GLY A 532 23.74 2.64 -12.52
N GLN A 533 22.40 2.57 -12.53
CA GLN A 533 21.66 1.29 -12.61
C GLN A 533 21.05 1.03 -14.00
N GLU A 534 21.41 1.79 -15.01
CA GLU A 534 20.91 1.66 -16.38
C GLU A 534 21.15 0.24 -16.96
N ASP A 535 22.19 -0.44 -16.52
CA ASP A 535 22.54 -1.79 -16.99
C ASP A 535 21.75 -2.91 -16.29
N VAL A 536 21.12 -2.64 -15.16
CA VAL A 536 20.28 -3.61 -14.43
C VAL A 536 18.92 -3.80 -15.12
N TRP A 537 18.56 -2.90 -16.00
CA TRP A 537 17.27 -2.80 -16.67
C TRP A 537 17.16 -3.61 -17.96
N ARG A 538 18.26 -4.21 -18.43
CA ARG A 538 18.34 -4.98 -19.67
C ARG A 538 18.08 -6.48 -19.50
N GLY A 539 17.32 -6.87 -18.49
CA GLY A 539 16.85 -8.25 -18.35
C GLY A 539 15.79 -8.61 -19.40
N ASP A 540 15.62 -9.90 -19.65
CA ASP A 540 14.85 -10.55 -20.73
C ASP A 540 13.34 -10.28 -20.78
N THR A 541 12.80 -9.40 -19.99
CA THR A 541 11.45 -8.89 -20.14
C THR A 541 11.47 -7.68 -21.05
N ALA A 542 10.47 -7.53 -21.91
CA ALA A 542 10.31 -6.42 -22.84
C ALA A 542 10.33 -5.08 -22.09
N CYS A 543 11.54 -4.67 -21.73
CA CYS A 543 11.79 -3.40 -21.09
C CYS A 543 11.89 -2.37 -22.20
N TRP A 544 10.98 -1.43 -22.19
CA TRP A 544 11.10 -0.23 -23.00
C TRP A 544 12.37 0.50 -22.57
N SER A 545 13.26 0.79 -23.48
CA SER A 545 14.44 1.56 -23.15
C SER A 545 14.03 2.98 -22.76
N LEU A 546 14.83 3.65 -21.93
CA LEU A 546 14.63 5.08 -21.64
C LEU A 546 14.58 5.96 -22.91
N ASN A 547 15.21 5.50 -24.01
CA ASN A 547 15.15 6.16 -25.31
C ASN A 547 13.76 6.02 -25.97
N ASP A 548 12.97 5.04 -25.57
CA ASP A 548 11.60 4.84 -26.06
C ASP A 548 10.55 5.58 -25.23
N VAL A 549 10.95 6.17 -24.09
CA VAL A 549 10.05 6.96 -23.22
C VAL A 549 9.35 8.10 -23.98
N PRO A 550 9.97 8.85 -24.88
CA PRO A 550 9.26 9.83 -25.70
C PRO A 550 8.17 9.21 -26.57
N ASN A 551 8.41 8.02 -27.12
CA ASN A 551 7.44 7.30 -27.94
C ASN A 551 6.31 6.71 -27.08
N ILE A 552 6.64 6.19 -25.91
CA ILE A 552 5.67 5.73 -24.91
C ILE A 552 4.84 6.91 -24.41
N MET A 553 5.46 8.04 -24.11
CA MET A 553 4.75 9.24 -23.69
C MET A 553 3.86 9.80 -24.80
N SER A 554 4.25 9.67 -26.07
CA SER A 554 3.40 10.05 -27.20
C SER A 554 2.21 9.09 -27.38
N ALA A 555 2.41 7.81 -27.19
CA ALA A 555 1.35 6.80 -27.19
C ALA A 555 0.46 6.91 -25.93
N ALA A 556 1.06 7.17 -24.78
CA ALA A 556 0.37 7.33 -23.51
C ALA A 556 -0.45 8.63 -23.38
N ARG A 557 -0.25 9.60 -24.27
CA ARG A 557 -1.12 10.78 -24.35
C ARG A 557 -2.55 10.43 -24.77
N ASP A 558 -2.72 9.26 -25.37
CA ASP A 558 -4.02 8.70 -25.71
C ASP A 558 -4.49 7.65 -24.67
N ALA A 559 -3.66 7.30 -23.70
CA ALA A 559 -4.01 6.36 -22.65
C ALA A 559 -4.63 7.08 -21.45
N ILE A 560 -5.61 6.45 -20.84
CA ILE A 560 -6.12 6.84 -19.53
C ILE A 560 -4.97 6.68 -18.53
N TYR A 561 -4.77 7.67 -17.66
CA TYR A 561 -3.88 7.53 -16.52
C TYR A 561 -4.43 6.41 -15.63
N VAL A 562 -3.74 5.31 -15.57
CA VAL A 562 -4.09 4.14 -14.75
C VAL A 562 -3.44 4.24 -13.39
#